data_faee3241adb5512790ec937d9772729b
#
_entry.id   faee3241adb5512790ec937d9772729b
#
_cell.length_a   1.000
_cell.length_b   1.000
_cell.length_c   1.000
_cell.angle_alpha   90.00
_cell.angle_beta   90.00
_cell.angle_gamma   90.00
#
_symmetry.space_group_name_H-M   'P 1'
#
loop_
_entity.id
_entity.type
_entity.pdbx_description
1 polymer ?
#
loop_
_entity_poly.entity_id
_entity_poly.type
_entity_poly.pdbx_seq_one_letter_code
_entity_poly.pdbx_strand_id
1 'polypeptide(L)'
;MLCSTIIPTIGRPSLSVAVQSVLDQGLATEDFEIVVVNDSGKPLPRADWQKLSVVKIIDTNRRNRSVARNVGAAASRGKYLHFLDDDDWMTPGAFDALLKVAESSQAGWTHGGFRMVDNTGATVAELHPDETGNCSIQMIAWEWLPLQASFIRSEAFFAVDGFASLPSLGGGFEDIHLSRQISLHFDMARTDSLVTAIRIGDVSSTTNYVTMFDQNRRSREKTIAARHAFRRLITSARASPLDSNYWFGKVLYYYLASMKWSLQDRQFLTAITRGAHLLAGFALAGTRLFSSEFWRGVIRPHYPRMGVALQETGSNHLYAETQRAMHQAIPKSKR
;
A
#
# COMPACT_ATOMS: atom_id res chain seq x y z
N MET A 1 8.81 -13.44 19.74
CA MET A 1 8.01 -13.45 18.49
C MET A 1 8.42 -12.25 17.64
N LEU A 2 9.10 -12.47 16.53
CA LEU A 2 9.56 -11.42 15.63
C LEU A 2 8.45 -11.01 14.65
N CYS A 3 7.83 -12.00 13.98
CA CYS A 3 6.81 -11.68 12.99
C CYS A 3 5.56 -12.57 13.10
N SER A 4 4.43 -12.02 12.67
CA SER A 4 3.17 -12.73 12.49
C SER A 4 2.71 -12.55 11.05
N THR A 5 2.55 -13.66 10.33
CA THR A 5 1.96 -13.66 8.99
C THR A 5 0.47 -13.88 9.07
N ILE A 6 -0.31 -12.94 8.61
CA ILE A 6 -1.78 -12.98 8.55
C ILE A 6 -2.20 -13.36 7.13
N ILE A 7 -2.93 -14.47 7.00
CA ILE A 7 -3.43 -14.97 5.71
C ILE A 7 -4.96 -14.98 5.74
N PRO A 8 -5.64 -13.94 5.22
CA PRO A 8 -7.08 -13.97 5.04
C PRO A 8 -7.42 -14.94 3.91
N THR A 9 -8.45 -15.77 4.10
CA THR A 9 -8.83 -16.76 3.09
C THR A 9 -10.33 -16.99 3.04
N ILE A 10 -10.81 -17.36 1.87
CA ILE A 10 -12.14 -17.91 1.65
C ILE A 10 -12.09 -19.42 1.37
N GLY A 11 -10.95 -20.07 1.66
CA GLY A 11 -10.75 -21.50 1.48
C GLY A 11 -10.29 -21.90 0.07
N ARG A 12 -9.48 -21.05 -0.59
CA ARG A 12 -8.91 -21.36 -1.91
C ARG A 12 -7.93 -22.54 -1.86
N PRO A 13 -7.80 -23.33 -2.93
CA PRO A 13 -6.81 -24.40 -3.01
C PRO A 13 -5.36 -23.93 -2.86
N SER A 14 -5.06 -22.69 -3.26
CA SER A 14 -3.74 -22.05 -3.15
C SER A 14 -3.28 -21.76 -1.70
N LEU A 15 -4.20 -21.71 -0.73
CA LEU A 15 -3.89 -21.45 0.66
C LEU A 15 -2.72 -22.28 1.21
N SER A 16 -2.67 -23.57 0.86
CA SER A 16 -1.60 -24.45 1.33
C SER A 16 -0.22 -24.04 0.79
N VAL A 17 -0.17 -23.49 -0.42
CA VAL A 17 1.08 -22.95 -1.01
C VAL A 17 1.51 -21.70 -0.26
N ALA A 18 0.58 -20.79 0.01
CA ALA A 18 0.84 -19.59 0.79
C ALA A 18 1.40 -19.91 2.18
N VAL A 19 0.72 -20.80 2.93
CA VAL A 19 1.16 -21.24 4.26
C VAL A 19 2.53 -21.91 4.18
N GLN A 20 2.76 -22.84 3.24
CA GLN A 20 4.02 -23.54 3.11
C GLN A 20 5.18 -22.58 2.81
N SER A 21 4.96 -21.58 1.97
CA SER A 21 5.99 -20.59 1.65
C SER A 21 6.48 -19.78 2.85
N VAL A 22 5.62 -19.60 3.86
CA VAL A 22 5.98 -18.97 5.13
C VAL A 22 6.72 -19.96 6.04
N LEU A 23 6.27 -21.22 6.11
CA LEU A 23 6.96 -22.26 6.88
C LEU A 23 8.39 -22.50 6.39
N ASP A 24 8.60 -22.36 5.08
CA ASP A 24 9.91 -22.57 4.43
C ASP A 24 10.89 -21.38 4.61
N GLN A 25 10.53 -20.34 5.36
CA GLN A 25 11.43 -19.19 5.61
C GLN A 25 12.56 -19.49 6.61
N GLY A 26 12.55 -20.64 7.26
CA GLY A 26 13.65 -21.11 8.10
C GLY A 26 13.79 -20.41 9.45
N LEU A 27 12.79 -19.65 9.90
CA LEU A 27 12.81 -19.05 11.24
C LEU A 27 12.56 -20.09 12.33
N ALA A 28 13.08 -19.84 13.52
CA ALA A 28 12.78 -20.65 14.71
C ALA A 28 11.29 -20.53 15.06
N THR A 29 10.70 -21.61 15.55
CA THR A 29 9.25 -21.69 15.84
C THR A 29 8.77 -20.70 16.90
N GLU A 30 9.66 -20.21 17.76
CA GLU A 30 9.40 -19.15 18.73
C GLU A 30 9.40 -17.74 18.13
N ASP A 31 9.96 -17.57 16.93
CA ASP A 31 10.15 -16.26 16.30
C ASP A 31 9.05 -15.88 15.31
N PHE A 32 8.24 -16.84 14.87
CA PHE A 32 7.14 -16.53 13.95
C PHE A 32 5.85 -17.27 14.29
N GLU A 33 4.75 -16.76 13.81
CA GLU A 33 3.45 -17.42 13.78
C GLU A 33 2.72 -17.14 12.47
N ILE A 34 1.81 -18.02 12.10
CA ILE A 34 0.90 -17.87 10.98
C ILE A 34 -0.52 -17.79 11.52
N VAL A 35 -1.22 -16.72 11.23
CA VAL A 35 -2.62 -16.53 11.61
C VAL A 35 -3.48 -16.61 10.35
N VAL A 36 -4.05 -17.77 10.10
CA VAL A 36 -5.00 -17.99 9.01
C VAL A 36 -6.37 -17.50 9.43
N VAL A 37 -6.93 -16.53 8.75
CA VAL A 37 -8.25 -15.99 9.04
C VAL A 37 -9.23 -16.48 7.98
N ASN A 38 -10.02 -17.49 8.35
CA ASN A 38 -11.04 -18.08 7.50
C ASN A 38 -12.30 -17.19 7.47
N ASP A 39 -12.50 -16.47 6.40
CA ASP A 39 -13.65 -15.58 6.20
C ASP A 39 -14.69 -16.16 5.22
N SER A 40 -14.62 -17.48 4.98
CA SER A 40 -15.52 -18.18 4.04
C SER A 40 -16.92 -18.49 4.64
N GLY A 41 -17.02 -18.55 5.96
CA GLY A 41 -18.20 -19.04 6.66
C GLY A 41 -18.38 -20.57 6.56
N LYS A 42 -17.36 -21.29 6.10
CA LYS A 42 -17.33 -22.75 5.98
C LYS A 42 -16.02 -23.30 6.55
N PRO A 43 -15.99 -24.56 7.02
CA PRO A 43 -14.72 -25.18 7.44
C PRO A 43 -13.70 -25.18 6.29
N LEU A 44 -12.44 -24.93 6.62
CA LEU A 44 -11.35 -25.07 5.66
C LEU A 44 -11.13 -26.54 5.27
N PRO A 45 -10.68 -26.81 4.04
CA PRO A 45 -10.19 -28.14 3.66
C PRO A 45 -9.11 -28.60 4.63
N ARG A 46 -9.11 -29.89 4.97
CA ARG A 46 -8.10 -30.47 5.88
C ARG A 46 -6.72 -30.44 5.22
N ALA A 47 -5.72 -29.97 6.00
CA ALA A 47 -4.32 -29.93 5.61
C ALA A 47 -3.41 -30.17 6.82
N ASP A 48 -2.22 -30.73 6.61
CA ASP A 48 -1.33 -31.09 7.72
C ASP A 48 -0.77 -29.87 8.44
N TRP A 49 -0.55 -28.75 7.75
CA TRP A 49 -0.10 -27.51 8.36
C TRP A 49 -1.03 -26.97 9.46
N GLN A 50 -2.32 -27.35 9.45
CA GLN A 50 -3.29 -26.94 10.50
C GLN A 50 -2.98 -27.52 11.88
N LYS A 51 -2.14 -28.54 11.96
CA LYS A 51 -1.74 -29.21 13.22
C LYS A 51 -0.47 -28.60 13.83
N LEU A 52 0.20 -27.72 13.10
CA LEU A 52 1.46 -27.11 13.54
C LEU A 52 1.20 -26.07 14.63
N SER A 53 1.99 -26.08 15.69
CA SER A 53 1.86 -25.17 16.83
C SER A 53 2.07 -23.69 16.48
N VAL A 54 2.77 -23.40 15.39
CA VAL A 54 2.99 -22.05 14.86
C VAL A 54 1.81 -21.52 14.07
N VAL A 55 0.82 -22.37 13.74
CA VAL A 55 -0.35 -22.00 12.95
C VAL A 55 -1.57 -21.84 13.85
N LYS A 56 -2.21 -20.71 13.77
CA LYS A 56 -3.48 -20.40 14.41
C LYS A 56 -4.54 -20.15 13.36
N ILE A 57 -5.72 -20.75 13.54
CA ILE A 57 -6.87 -20.53 12.65
C ILE A 57 -7.94 -19.76 13.41
N ILE A 58 -8.49 -18.72 12.79
CA ILE A 58 -9.58 -17.91 13.31
C ILE A 58 -10.69 -17.87 12.27
N ASP A 59 -11.90 -18.17 12.66
CA ASP A 59 -13.06 -18.07 11.79
C ASP A 59 -13.74 -16.71 11.95
N THR A 60 -14.05 -16.07 10.83
CA THR A 60 -14.89 -14.88 10.80
C THR A 60 -16.12 -15.06 9.91
N ASN A 61 -16.74 -14.70 9.21
CA ASN A 61 -17.90 -14.84 8.32
C ASN A 61 -18.44 -13.46 7.94
N ARG A 62 -17.49 -12.56 7.65
CA ARG A 62 -17.83 -11.18 7.28
C ARG A 62 -17.72 -10.93 5.79
N ARG A 63 -17.02 -11.81 5.05
CA ARG A 63 -16.67 -11.66 3.64
C ARG A 63 -16.07 -10.28 3.35
N ASN A 64 -15.17 -9.87 4.25
CA ASN A 64 -14.52 -8.56 4.19
C ASN A 64 -13.03 -8.71 4.57
N ARG A 65 -12.16 -8.59 3.57
CA ARG A 65 -10.72 -8.78 3.74
C ARG A 65 -10.09 -7.81 4.76
N SER A 66 -10.59 -6.57 4.86
CA SER A 66 -10.10 -5.62 5.88
C SER A 66 -10.43 -6.09 7.28
N VAL A 67 -11.64 -6.61 7.52
CA VAL A 67 -12.04 -7.18 8.80
C VAL A 67 -11.20 -8.42 9.11
N ALA A 68 -11.02 -9.33 8.16
CA ALA A 68 -10.22 -10.54 8.34
C ALA A 68 -8.77 -10.18 8.70
N ARG A 69 -8.13 -9.25 7.96
CA ARG A 69 -6.76 -8.79 8.26
C ARG A 69 -6.66 -8.12 9.64
N ASN A 70 -7.63 -7.28 10.01
CA ASN A 70 -7.64 -6.63 11.34
C ASN A 70 -7.82 -7.66 12.47
N VAL A 71 -8.69 -8.64 12.31
CA VAL A 71 -8.86 -9.73 13.28
C VAL A 71 -7.58 -10.53 13.42
N GLY A 72 -6.93 -10.86 12.30
CA GLY A 72 -5.63 -11.55 12.31
C GLY A 72 -4.55 -10.73 13.01
N ALA A 73 -4.44 -9.44 12.71
CA ALA A 73 -3.49 -8.55 13.38
C ALA A 73 -3.75 -8.41 14.88
N ALA A 74 -5.00 -8.27 15.29
CA ALA A 74 -5.37 -8.19 16.71
C ALA A 74 -5.07 -9.48 17.50
N ALA A 75 -5.06 -10.63 16.82
CA ALA A 75 -4.73 -11.93 17.41
C ALA A 75 -3.23 -12.27 17.36
N SER A 76 -2.44 -11.43 16.69
CA SER A 76 -1.01 -11.60 16.46
C SER A 76 -0.17 -11.10 17.64
N ARG A 77 1.05 -11.68 17.79
CA ARG A 77 2.00 -11.32 18.85
C ARG A 77 3.33 -10.82 18.31
N GLY A 78 3.50 -10.83 16.99
CA GLY A 78 4.73 -10.43 16.34
C GLY A 78 5.02 -8.93 16.46
N LYS A 79 6.30 -8.59 16.61
CA LYS A 79 6.77 -7.20 16.51
C LYS A 79 6.48 -6.61 15.12
N TYR A 80 6.52 -7.47 14.10
CA TYR A 80 6.19 -7.14 12.72
C TYR A 80 4.99 -7.96 12.24
N LEU A 81 4.06 -7.30 11.56
CA LEU A 81 2.92 -7.90 10.86
C LEU A 81 3.25 -8.03 9.38
N HIS A 82 2.99 -9.19 8.84
CA HIS A 82 3.06 -9.49 7.41
C HIS A 82 1.67 -9.93 6.95
N PHE A 83 1.20 -9.41 5.82
CA PHE A 83 -0.11 -9.77 5.27
C PHE A 83 0.11 -10.44 3.91
N LEU A 84 -0.21 -11.73 3.83
CA LEU A 84 -0.06 -12.53 2.62
C LEU A 84 -1.44 -12.96 2.12
N ASP A 85 -1.76 -12.71 0.86
CA ASP A 85 -3.01 -13.21 0.29
C ASP A 85 -2.90 -14.72 0.02
N ASP A 86 -4.03 -15.43 0.08
CA ASP A 86 -4.06 -16.90 0.00
C ASP A 86 -3.79 -17.48 -1.41
N ASP A 87 -3.52 -16.62 -2.39
CA ASP A 87 -3.11 -16.95 -3.75
C ASP A 87 -1.67 -16.51 -4.11
N ASP A 88 -0.96 -15.89 -3.15
CA ASP A 88 0.42 -15.42 -3.28
C ASP A 88 1.39 -16.29 -2.46
N TRP A 89 2.70 -16.11 -2.64
CA TRP A 89 3.71 -16.83 -1.85
C TRP A 89 5.01 -16.06 -1.66
N MET A 90 5.71 -16.34 -0.57
CA MET A 90 7.01 -15.77 -0.25
C MET A 90 8.13 -16.44 -1.07
N THR A 91 9.13 -15.68 -1.46
CA THR A 91 10.36 -16.23 -2.03
C THR A 91 11.32 -16.74 -0.92
N PRO A 92 12.22 -17.69 -1.21
CA PRO A 92 13.20 -18.14 -0.23
C PRO A 92 14.05 -16.98 0.32
N GLY A 93 14.26 -16.93 1.64
CA GLY A 93 15.08 -15.91 2.31
C GLY A 93 14.41 -14.54 2.45
N ALA A 94 13.13 -14.42 2.09
CA ALA A 94 12.39 -13.17 2.16
C ALA A 94 12.32 -12.58 3.57
N PHE A 95 12.07 -13.44 4.57
CA PHE A 95 11.96 -12.99 5.97
C PHE A 95 13.28 -12.47 6.50
N ASP A 96 14.39 -13.15 6.22
CA ASP A 96 15.72 -12.68 6.61
C ASP A 96 16.05 -11.31 6.00
N ALA A 97 15.73 -11.12 4.73
CA ALA A 97 15.97 -9.87 4.03
C ALA A 97 15.11 -8.72 4.62
N LEU A 98 13.83 -8.98 4.87
CA LEU A 98 12.92 -7.99 5.47
C LEU A 98 13.28 -7.69 6.93
N LEU A 99 13.55 -8.72 7.75
CA LEU A 99 13.91 -8.56 9.16
C LEU A 99 15.20 -7.79 9.33
N LYS A 100 16.22 -8.07 8.52
CA LYS A 100 17.50 -7.34 8.57
C LYS A 100 17.31 -5.85 8.42
N VAL A 101 16.46 -5.40 7.50
CA VAL A 101 16.17 -3.97 7.31
C VAL A 101 15.23 -3.44 8.39
N ALA A 102 14.20 -4.20 8.75
CA ALA A 102 13.23 -3.79 9.77
C ALA A 102 13.87 -3.60 11.16
N GLU A 103 14.83 -4.44 11.53
CA GLU A 103 15.55 -4.34 12.80
C GLU A 103 16.62 -3.24 12.79
N SER A 104 17.27 -2.99 11.64
CA SER A 104 18.29 -1.94 11.52
C SER A 104 17.71 -0.53 11.34
N SER A 105 16.46 -0.41 10.96
CA SER A 105 15.76 0.86 10.76
C SER A 105 14.71 1.08 11.85
N GLN A 106 14.27 2.34 12.01
CA GLN A 106 13.10 2.68 12.83
C GLN A 106 11.82 2.83 11.97
N ALA A 107 11.84 2.27 10.76
CA ALA A 107 10.73 2.37 9.83
C ALA A 107 9.46 1.68 10.37
N GLY A 108 8.32 2.29 10.11
CA GLY A 108 7.02 1.68 10.41
C GLY A 108 6.59 0.68 9.34
N TRP A 109 7.17 0.80 8.14
CA TRP A 109 6.88 -0.08 7.00
C TRP A 109 8.19 -0.41 6.28
N THR A 110 8.52 -1.69 6.21
CA THR A 110 9.67 -2.21 5.47
C THR A 110 9.16 -3.04 4.30
N HIS A 111 9.72 -2.84 3.11
CA HIS A 111 9.29 -3.57 1.93
C HIS A 111 10.48 -4.09 1.10
N GLY A 112 10.20 -5.03 0.21
CA GLY A 112 11.15 -5.55 -0.76
C GLY A 112 10.60 -5.52 -2.18
N GLY A 113 11.40 -6.02 -3.11
CA GLY A 113 10.97 -6.28 -4.47
C GLY A 113 9.95 -7.41 -4.52
N PHE A 114 9.15 -7.43 -5.57
CA PHE A 114 8.16 -8.48 -5.79
C PHE A 114 8.09 -8.86 -7.26
N ARG A 115 7.64 -10.09 -7.48
CA ARG A 115 7.43 -10.66 -8.81
C ARG A 115 5.95 -10.78 -9.07
N MET A 116 5.47 -10.31 -10.21
CA MET A 116 4.13 -10.60 -10.70
C MET A 116 4.17 -11.86 -11.54
N VAL A 117 3.25 -12.79 -11.27
CA VAL A 117 3.17 -14.07 -11.97
C VAL A 117 1.78 -14.31 -12.52
N ASP A 118 1.68 -14.97 -13.66
CA ASP A 118 0.42 -15.37 -14.25
C ASP A 118 -0.16 -16.64 -13.60
N ASN A 119 -1.29 -17.13 -14.13
CA ASN A 119 -1.96 -18.33 -13.64
C ASN A 119 -1.14 -19.61 -13.82
N THR A 120 -0.12 -19.60 -14.68
CA THR A 120 0.82 -20.74 -14.87
C THR A 120 2.01 -20.68 -13.91
N GLY A 121 2.21 -19.56 -13.21
CA GLY A 121 3.36 -19.28 -12.36
C GLY A 121 4.53 -18.64 -13.13
N ALA A 122 4.36 -18.31 -14.42
CA ALA A 122 5.39 -17.64 -15.19
C ALA A 122 5.49 -16.16 -14.77
N THR A 123 6.74 -15.69 -14.66
CA THR A 123 7.00 -14.28 -14.29
C THR A 123 6.60 -13.34 -15.42
N VAL A 124 5.70 -12.42 -15.11
CA VAL A 124 5.24 -11.35 -16.01
C VAL A 124 6.07 -10.08 -15.84
N ALA A 125 6.41 -9.73 -14.59
CA ALA A 125 7.22 -8.57 -14.26
C ALA A 125 7.93 -8.76 -12.91
N GLU A 126 9.08 -8.10 -12.74
CA GLU A 126 9.76 -7.92 -11.45
C GLU A 126 9.80 -6.42 -11.13
N LEU A 127 9.50 -6.08 -9.89
CA LEU A 127 9.26 -4.72 -9.45
C LEU A 127 10.04 -4.46 -8.16
N HIS A 128 10.80 -3.36 -8.12
CA HIS A 128 11.62 -2.97 -6.98
C HIS A 128 11.25 -1.54 -6.56
N PRO A 129 10.23 -1.37 -5.69
CA PRO A 129 9.88 -0.06 -5.16
C PRO A 129 11.07 0.58 -4.44
N ASP A 130 11.29 1.88 -4.63
CA ASP A 130 12.44 2.60 -4.08
C ASP A 130 12.09 3.58 -2.95
N GLU A 131 10.86 3.51 -2.44
CA GLU A 131 10.35 4.36 -1.38
C GLU A 131 11.06 4.11 -0.05
N THR A 132 11.77 5.14 0.45
CA THR A 132 12.49 5.10 1.72
C THR A 132 12.38 6.42 2.46
N GLY A 133 12.54 6.39 3.79
CA GLY A 133 12.43 7.57 4.64
C GLY A 133 11.02 8.15 4.64
N ASN A 134 10.92 9.46 4.69
CA ASN A 134 9.64 10.16 4.60
C ASN A 134 9.16 10.25 3.15
N CYS A 135 8.41 9.27 2.69
CA CYS A 135 7.82 9.23 1.34
C CYS A 135 6.30 9.50 1.33
N SER A 136 5.79 10.25 2.30
CA SER A 136 4.34 10.49 2.42
C SER A 136 3.73 11.17 1.18
N ILE A 137 4.46 12.06 0.48
CA ILE A 137 3.93 12.65 -0.74
C ILE A 137 3.84 11.64 -1.90
N GLN A 138 4.79 10.72 -2.02
CA GLN A 138 4.77 9.66 -3.01
C GLN A 138 3.59 8.72 -2.75
N MET A 139 3.37 8.29 -1.50
CA MET A 139 2.22 7.45 -1.11
C MET A 139 0.87 8.12 -1.43
N ILE A 140 0.73 9.43 -1.18
CA ILE A 140 -0.48 10.16 -1.56
C ILE A 140 -0.61 10.27 -3.08
N ALA A 141 0.50 10.38 -3.80
CA ALA A 141 0.49 10.50 -5.24
C ALA A 141 0.00 9.25 -5.96
N TRP A 142 0.29 8.08 -5.48
CA TRP A 142 -0.12 6.78 -6.02
C TRP A 142 1.01 5.73 -5.99
N GLU A 143 2.02 5.89 -5.18
CA GLU A 143 2.95 4.78 -5.08
C GLU A 143 2.27 3.60 -4.38
N TRP A 144 2.49 2.41 -4.90
CA TRP A 144 1.90 1.20 -4.37
C TRP A 144 2.98 0.30 -3.78
N LEU A 145 2.82 0.01 -2.50
CA LEU A 145 3.65 -0.96 -1.81
C LEU A 145 2.76 -2.16 -1.46
N PRO A 146 2.98 -3.32 -2.11
CA PRO A 146 2.15 -4.48 -1.85
C PRO A 146 2.36 -4.99 -0.43
N LEU A 147 1.27 -5.30 0.24
CA LEU A 147 1.29 -5.86 1.60
C LEU A 147 2.11 -7.15 1.66
N GLN A 148 1.99 -7.96 0.62
CA GLN A 148 2.65 -9.27 0.51
C GLN A 148 4.18 -9.16 0.45
N ALA A 149 4.70 -8.01 0.02
CA ALA A 149 6.13 -7.73 -0.01
C ALA A 149 6.62 -6.91 1.19
N SER A 150 5.84 -6.85 2.27
CA SER A 150 6.08 -5.87 3.34
C SER A 150 5.97 -6.45 4.74
N PHE A 151 6.83 -5.93 5.63
CA PHE A 151 6.66 -6.01 7.08
C PHE A 151 6.23 -4.65 7.63
N ILE A 152 5.17 -4.65 8.42
CA ILE A 152 4.64 -3.47 9.09
C ILE A 152 4.90 -3.62 10.58
N ARG A 153 5.57 -2.65 11.19
CA ARG A 153 5.74 -2.64 12.65
C ARG A 153 4.36 -2.62 13.31
N SER A 154 4.10 -3.54 14.25
CA SER A 154 2.80 -3.65 14.92
C SER A 154 2.36 -2.31 15.53
N GLU A 155 3.30 -1.59 16.16
CA GLU A 155 3.04 -0.24 16.69
C GLU A 155 2.53 0.73 15.60
N ALA A 156 3.15 0.73 14.41
CA ALA A 156 2.76 1.59 13.30
C ALA A 156 1.37 1.23 12.75
N PHE A 157 1.07 -0.06 12.67
CA PHE A 157 -0.24 -0.55 12.25
C PHE A 157 -1.36 -0.11 13.18
N PHE A 158 -1.17 -0.31 14.48
CA PHE A 158 -2.18 0.04 15.48
C PHE A 158 -2.28 1.55 15.73
N ALA A 159 -1.20 2.32 15.53
CA ALA A 159 -1.23 3.79 15.63
C ALA A 159 -2.14 4.46 14.61
N VAL A 160 -2.50 3.75 13.52
CA VAL A 160 -3.39 4.26 12.47
C VAL A 160 -4.71 3.49 12.39
N ASP A 161 -5.07 2.74 13.43
CA ASP A 161 -6.28 1.92 13.54
C ASP A 161 -6.41 0.80 12.49
N GLY A 162 -5.29 0.38 11.89
CA GLY A 162 -5.22 -0.71 10.93
C GLY A 162 -5.95 -0.43 9.60
N PHE A 163 -6.51 -1.49 9.02
CA PHE A 163 -7.25 -1.38 7.76
C PHE A 163 -8.62 -0.73 7.98
N ALA A 164 -8.91 0.29 7.19
CA ALA A 164 -10.22 0.92 7.21
C ALA A 164 -11.31 -0.04 6.68
N SER A 165 -12.26 -0.40 7.54
CA SER A 165 -13.41 -1.25 7.21
C SER A 165 -14.58 -0.47 6.62
N LEU A 166 -14.34 0.63 5.93
CA LEU A 166 -15.40 1.51 5.46
C LEU A 166 -16.08 0.94 4.20
N PRO A 167 -17.42 0.79 4.20
CA PRO A 167 -18.17 0.46 2.98
C PRO A 167 -17.89 1.45 1.85
N SER A 168 -17.54 2.70 2.20
CA SER A 168 -17.21 3.77 1.26
C SER A 168 -15.85 3.60 0.56
N LEU A 169 -14.98 2.69 1.02
CA LEU A 169 -13.74 2.37 0.34
C LEU A 169 -13.87 1.12 -0.54
N GLY A 170 -14.98 0.44 -0.54
CA GLY A 170 -15.34 -0.75 -1.35
C GLY A 170 -14.16 -1.68 -1.58
N GLY A 171 -13.94 -2.82 -1.34
CA GLY A 171 -12.71 -3.63 -1.40
C GLY A 171 -11.78 -3.28 -2.56
N GLY A 172 -10.53 -2.96 -2.26
CA GLY A 172 -9.48 -2.71 -3.24
C GLY A 172 -8.61 -1.46 -3.04
N PHE A 173 -8.86 -0.68 -1.97
CA PHE A 173 -8.05 0.50 -1.62
C PHE A 173 -7.63 0.54 -0.15
N GLU A 174 -7.92 -0.51 0.58
CA GLU A 174 -7.62 -0.60 2.01
C GLU A 174 -6.11 -0.60 2.28
N ASP A 175 -5.33 -1.26 1.42
CA ASP A 175 -3.87 -1.33 1.47
C ASP A 175 -3.22 0.02 1.15
N ILE A 176 -3.64 0.67 0.08
CA ILE A 176 -3.18 2.01 -0.30
C ILE A 176 -3.57 3.03 0.76
N HIS A 177 -4.76 2.91 1.36
CA HIS A 177 -5.14 3.80 2.45
C HIS A 177 -4.26 3.60 3.68
N LEU A 178 -3.98 2.34 4.05
CA LEU A 178 -3.10 2.00 5.16
C LEU A 178 -1.69 2.57 4.97
N SER A 179 -1.07 2.37 3.80
CA SER A 179 0.27 2.89 3.51
C SER A 179 0.32 4.41 3.60
N ARG A 180 -0.71 5.11 3.14
CA ARG A 180 -0.85 6.57 3.29
C ARG A 180 -0.93 7.00 4.75
N GLN A 181 -1.73 6.32 5.57
CA GLN A 181 -1.85 6.65 7.00
C GLN A 181 -0.52 6.41 7.71
N ILE A 182 0.12 5.27 7.51
CA ILE A 182 1.41 4.96 8.13
C ILE A 182 2.48 5.97 7.70
N SER A 183 2.54 6.34 6.42
CA SER A 183 3.55 7.30 5.91
C SER A 183 3.47 8.70 6.52
N LEU A 184 2.32 9.08 7.07
CA LEU A 184 2.18 10.36 7.78
C LEU A 184 2.88 10.37 9.14
N HIS A 185 3.12 9.22 9.74
CA HIS A 185 3.66 9.09 11.09
C HIS A 185 5.04 8.45 11.12
N PHE A 186 5.31 7.53 10.21
CA PHE A 186 6.49 6.68 10.19
C PHE A 186 7.21 6.80 8.84
N ASP A 187 8.51 6.53 8.87
CA ASP A 187 9.32 6.40 7.68
C ASP A 187 9.18 4.98 7.11
N MET A 188 9.60 4.81 5.87
CA MET A 188 9.67 3.53 5.19
C MET A 188 11.11 3.11 4.95
N ALA A 189 11.34 1.80 4.83
CA ALA A 189 12.64 1.23 4.53
C ALA A 189 12.50 0.09 3.52
N ARG A 190 13.56 -0.21 2.79
CA ARG A 190 13.53 -1.24 1.75
C ARG A 190 14.70 -2.20 1.81
N THR A 191 14.48 -3.41 1.31
CA THR A 191 15.51 -4.31 0.84
C THR A 191 15.48 -4.43 -0.68
N ASP A 192 16.62 -4.65 -1.31
CA ASP A 192 16.69 -4.88 -2.77
C ASP A 192 16.32 -6.32 -3.16
N SER A 193 16.09 -7.20 -2.16
CA SER A 193 15.72 -8.60 -2.39
C SER A 193 14.31 -8.72 -2.94
N LEU A 194 14.09 -9.69 -3.83
CA LEU A 194 12.74 -10.15 -4.16
C LEU A 194 12.20 -10.98 -3.01
N VAL A 195 11.07 -10.59 -2.45
CA VAL A 195 10.53 -11.18 -1.21
C VAL A 195 9.20 -11.92 -1.42
N THR A 196 8.48 -11.64 -2.50
CA THR A 196 7.20 -12.31 -2.77
C THR A 196 6.92 -12.46 -4.25
N ALA A 197 6.09 -13.44 -4.58
CA ALA A 197 5.46 -13.59 -5.88
C ALA A 197 3.95 -13.37 -5.72
N ILE A 198 3.42 -12.43 -6.50
CA ILE A 198 2.03 -12.00 -6.49
C ILE A 198 1.35 -12.50 -7.76
N ARG A 199 0.28 -13.27 -7.60
CA ARG A 199 -0.48 -13.81 -8.73
C ARG A 199 -1.42 -12.75 -9.31
N ILE A 200 -1.29 -12.52 -10.61
CA ILE A 200 -2.24 -11.69 -11.35
C ILE A 200 -3.27 -12.60 -12.04
N GLY A 201 -4.52 -12.50 -11.61
CA GLY A 201 -5.63 -13.23 -12.26
C GLY A 201 -6.17 -12.50 -13.48
N ASP A 202 -6.89 -13.21 -14.34
CA ASP A 202 -7.48 -12.68 -15.58
C ASP A 202 -8.53 -11.59 -15.34
N VAL A 203 -9.13 -11.56 -14.16
CA VAL A 203 -10.06 -10.50 -13.74
C VAL A 203 -9.86 -10.27 -12.25
N SER A 204 -9.06 -9.29 -11.89
CA SER A 204 -9.03 -8.87 -10.49
C SER A 204 -10.38 -8.26 -10.10
N SER A 205 -10.78 -8.43 -8.83
CA SER A 205 -11.98 -7.82 -8.23
C SER A 205 -12.02 -6.27 -8.32
N THR A 206 -11.04 -5.66 -8.97
CA THR A 206 -10.82 -4.22 -9.13
C THR A 206 -11.41 -3.63 -10.41
N THR A 207 -12.33 -4.29 -11.10
CA THR A 207 -12.80 -3.89 -12.44
C THR A 207 -13.71 -2.66 -12.50
N ASN A 208 -14.08 -2.04 -11.39
CA ASN A 208 -14.89 -0.80 -11.44
C ASN A 208 -14.01 0.45 -11.26
N TYR A 209 -13.40 0.93 -12.32
CA TYR A 209 -12.51 2.09 -12.32
C TYR A 209 -13.13 3.38 -11.78
N VAL A 210 -14.43 3.59 -11.94
CA VAL A 210 -15.13 4.77 -11.40
C VAL A 210 -15.14 4.71 -9.87
N THR A 211 -15.43 3.54 -9.32
CA THR A 211 -15.40 3.31 -7.86
C THR A 211 -13.98 3.48 -7.32
N MET A 212 -12.97 2.96 -8.03
CA MET A 212 -11.55 3.12 -7.65
C MET A 212 -11.12 4.59 -7.62
N PHE A 213 -11.53 5.41 -8.59
CA PHE A 213 -11.20 6.83 -8.61
C PHE A 213 -11.80 7.56 -7.40
N ASP A 214 -13.07 7.33 -7.08
CA ASP A 214 -13.74 7.94 -5.94
C ASP A 214 -13.14 7.49 -4.60
N GLN A 215 -12.80 6.21 -4.47
CA GLN A 215 -12.11 5.66 -3.30
C GLN A 215 -10.74 6.27 -3.10
N ASN A 216 -9.96 6.41 -4.17
CA ASN A 216 -8.65 7.05 -4.14
C ASN A 216 -8.75 8.52 -3.71
N ARG A 217 -9.73 9.26 -4.27
CA ARG A 217 -10.05 10.63 -3.85
C ARG A 217 -10.35 10.68 -2.35
N ARG A 218 -11.28 9.86 -1.87
CA ARG A 218 -11.70 9.82 -0.46
C ARG A 218 -10.55 9.45 0.47
N SER A 219 -9.71 8.50 0.08
CA SER A 219 -8.51 8.13 0.82
C SER A 219 -7.55 9.31 0.93
N ARG A 220 -7.29 10.04 -0.17
CA ARG A 220 -6.44 11.24 -0.17
C ARG A 220 -7.01 12.34 0.72
N GLU A 221 -8.32 12.63 0.61
CA GLU A 221 -9.00 13.63 1.44
C GLU A 221 -8.85 13.32 2.93
N LYS A 222 -9.04 12.07 3.34
CA LYS A 222 -8.81 11.65 4.72
C LYS A 222 -7.36 11.85 5.15
N THR A 223 -6.41 11.49 4.29
CA THR A 223 -4.98 11.59 4.58
C THR A 223 -4.56 13.05 4.77
N ILE A 224 -4.92 13.96 3.86
CA ILE A 224 -4.58 15.38 3.97
C ILE A 224 -5.38 16.12 5.05
N ALA A 225 -6.47 15.52 5.55
CA ALA A 225 -7.23 16.06 6.67
C ALA A 225 -6.50 15.94 8.02
N ALA A 226 -5.53 15.03 8.13
CA ALA A 226 -4.78 14.85 9.37
C ALA A 226 -4.03 16.13 9.76
N ARG A 227 -4.07 16.46 11.07
CA ARG A 227 -3.55 17.74 11.61
C ARG A 227 -2.10 18.05 11.22
N HIS A 228 -1.25 17.05 11.10
CA HIS A 228 0.18 17.18 10.79
C HIS A 228 0.50 16.89 9.31
N ALA A 229 -0.50 16.52 8.50
CA ALA A 229 -0.28 16.09 7.11
C ALA A 229 0.46 17.15 6.28
N PHE A 230 0.06 18.41 6.37
CA PHE A 230 0.70 19.48 5.59
C PHE A 230 2.21 19.55 5.86
N ARG A 231 2.60 19.58 7.13
CA ARG A 231 4.02 19.62 7.51
C ARG A 231 4.77 18.38 7.00
N ARG A 232 4.18 17.19 7.19
CA ARG A 232 4.78 15.91 6.78
C ARG A 232 4.99 15.86 5.26
N LEU A 233 3.98 16.28 4.48
CA LEU A 233 4.04 16.32 3.02
C LEU A 233 5.09 17.31 2.49
N ILE A 234 5.17 18.52 3.06
CA ILE A 234 6.20 19.50 2.70
C ILE A 234 7.61 18.97 3.00
N THR A 235 7.77 18.31 4.14
CA THR A 235 9.06 17.69 4.51
C THR A 235 9.43 16.56 3.55
N SER A 236 8.47 15.69 3.23
CA SER A 236 8.63 14.61 2.23
C SER A 236 9.05 15.15 0.87
N ALA A 237 8.35 16.18 0.38
CA ALA A 237 8.65 16.79 -0.91
C ALA A 237 10.07 17.41 -0.95
N ARG A 238 10.53 17.98 0.16
CA ARG A 238 11.90 18.55 0.26
C ARG A 238 12.98 17.48 0.35
N ALA A 239 12.69 16.37 1.00
CA ALA A 239 13.62 15.26 1.19
C ALA A 239 13.72 14.36 -0.06
N SER A 240 12.82 14.51 -1.03
CA SER A 240 12.85 13.72 -2.25
C SER A 240 14.16 13.95 -3.04
N PRO A 241 14.96 12.93 -3.29
CA PRO A 241 16.21 13.05 -4.02
C PRO A 241 15.99 13.39 -5.51
N LEU A 242 14.84 13.02 -6.03
CA LEU A 242 14.44 13.26 -7.41
C LEU A 242 13.31 14.29 -7.43
N ASP A 243 13.46 15.34 -8.25
CA ASP A 243 12.41 16.31 -8.54
C ASP A 243 11.71 16.93 -7.30
N SER A 244 12.48 17.32 -6.29
CA SER A 244 11.89 17.93 -5.07
C SER A 244 10.99 19.14 -5.38
N ASN A 245 11.27 19.88 -6.47
CA ASN A 245 10.44 20.99 -6.93
C ASN A 245 9.09 20.48 -7.46
N TYR A 246 9.09 19.40 -8.24
CA TYR A 246 7.87 18.76 -8.72
C TYR A 246 7.00 18.29 -7.56
N TRP A 247 7.59 17.56 -6.60
CA TRP A 247 6.85 17.03 -5.45
C TRP A 247 6.30 18.13 -4.55
N PHE A 248 7.05 19.24 -4.41
CA PHE A 248 6.53 20.38 -3.67
C PHE A 248 5.31 21.00 -4.37
N GLY A 249 5.36 21.19 -5.69
CA GLY A 249 4.22 21.62 -6.49
C GLY A 249 3.03 20.65 -6.38
N LYS A 250 3.31 19.34 -6.31
CA LYS A 250 2.31 18.29 -6.15
C LYS A 250 1.55 18.36 -4.82
N VAL A 251 2.23 18.75 -3.74
CA VAL A 251 1.54 19.05 -2.45
C VAL A 251 0.51 20.15 -2.66
N LEU A 252 0.90 21.24 -3.32
CA LEU A 252 -0.01 22.37 -3.56
C LEU A 252 -1.19 21.97 -4.44
N TYR A 253 -0.94 21.16 -5.47
CA TYR A 253 -2.00 20.60 -6.29
C TYR A 253 -3.05 19.84 -5.46
N TYR A 254 -2.64 19.00 -4.50
CA TYR A 254 -3.60 18.26 -3.68
C TYR A 254 -4.43 19.17 -2.78
N TYR A 255 -3.84 20.20 -2.19
CA TYR A 255 -4.60 21.19 -1.40
C TYR A 255 -5.53 22.02 -2.27
N LEU A 256 -5.14 22.41 -3.49
CA LEU A 256 -6.00 23.08 -4.46
C LEU A 256 -7.17 22.19 -4.88
N ALA A 257 -6.91 20.95 -5.23
CA ALA A 257 -7.94 19.99 -5.62
C ALA A 257 -8.93 19.72 -4.48
N SER A 258 -8.42 19.54 -3.26
CA SER A 258 -9.24 19.35 -2.05
C SER A 258 -10.11 20.58 -1.74
N MET A 259 -9.56 21.77 -1.88
CA MET A 259 -10.34 23.01 -1.73
C MET A 259 -11.49 23.06 -2.73
N LYS A 260 -11.21 22.77 -4.02
CA LYS A 260 -12.24 22.74 -5.07
C LYS A 260 -13.34 21.72 -4.75
N TRP A 261 -12.97 20.49 -4.37
CA TRP A 261 -13.95 19.45 -4.02
C TRP A 261 -14.77 19.82 -2.79
N SER A 262 -14.13 20.39 -1.76
CA SER A 262 -14.85 20.85 -0.56
C SER A 262 -15.86 21.95 -0.88
N LEU A 263 -15.57 22.85 -1.83
CA LEU A 263 -16.54 23.85 -2.30
C LEU A 263 -17.72 23.20 -3.05
N GLN A 264 -17.44 22.23 -3.91
CA GLN A 264 -18.48 21.48 -4.64
C GLN A 264 -19.40 20.71 -3.67
N ASP A 265 -18.81 20.13 -2.63
CA ASP A 265 -19.52 19.37 -1.60
C ASP A 265 -20.13 20.28 -0.50
N ARG A 266 -20.10 21.62 -0.67
CA ARG A 266 -20.59 22.65 0.27
C ARG A 266 -19.95 22.60 1.66
N GLN A 267 -18.73 22.12 1.75
CA GLN A 267 -17.93 22.06 2.99
C GLN A 267 -17.06 23.31 3.13
N PHE A 268 -17.67 24.47 3.31
CA PHE A 268 -16.98 25.77 3.23
C PHE A 268 -15.83 25.94 4.23
N LEU A 269 -15.99 25.47 5.48
CA LEU A 269 -14.92 25.54 6.48
C LEU A 269 -13.71 24.71 6.08
N THR A 270 -13.93 23.51 5.55
CA THR A 270 -12.86 22.67 5.01
C THR A 270 -12.18 23.36 3.83
N ALA A 271 -12.93 23.95 2.93
CA ALA A 271 -12.37 24.68 1.79
C ALA A 271 -11.48 25.86 2.24
N ILE A 272 -11.90 26.65 3.23
CA ILE A 272 -11.10 27.73 3.81
C ILE A 272 -9.80 27.18 4.40
N THR A 273 -9.87 26.12 5.18
CA THR A 273 -8.67 25.48 5.76
C THR A 273 -7.71 24.99 4.70
N ARG A 274 -8.21 24.36 3.62
CA ARG A 274 -7.38 23.93 2.48
C ARG A 274 -6.76 25.11 1.74
N GLY A 275 -7.51 26.20 1.55
CA GLY A 275 -7.01 27.44 0.98
C GLY A 275 -5.88 28.05 1.82
N ALA A 276 -6.01 28.06 3.14
CA ALA A 276 -4.95 28.52 4.04
C ALA A 276 -3.66 27.67 3.90
N HIS A 277 -3.76 26.34 3.84
CA HIS A 277 -2.61 25.48 3.59
C HIS A 277 -1.99 25.72 2.21
N LEU A 278 -2.80 25.95 1.18
CA LEU A 278 -2.33 26.28 -0.17
C LEU A 278 -1.50 27.58 -0.16
N LEU A 279 -2.02 28.64 0.47
CA LEU A 279 -1.31 29.93 0.60
C LEU A 279 -0.01 29.78 1.39
N ALA A 280 -0.04 29.07 2.53
CA ALA A 280 1.15 28.76 3.29
C ALA A 280 2.18 27.98 2.46
N GLY A 281 1.74 27.04 1.65
CA GLY A 281 2.59 26.27 0.75
C GLY A 281 3.26 27.16 -0.31
N PHE A 282 2.55 28.09 -0.93
CA PHE A 282 3.13 29.05 -1.85
C PHE A 282 4.16 29.96 -1.16
N ALA A 283 3.87 30.45 0.04
CA ALA A 283 4.82 31.23 0.82
C ALA A 283 6.10 30.43 1.15
N LEU A 284 5.98 29.14 1.40
CA LEU A 284 7.10 28.24 1.68
C LEU A 284 7.85 27.78 0.42
N ALA A 285 7.31 27.99 -0.76
CA ALA A 285 7.91 27.54 -2.03
C ALA A 285 9.21 28.36 -2.35
N GLY A 286 9.24 29.66 -2.00
CA GLY A 286 10.43 30.49 -2.19
C GLY A 286 10.91 30.48 -3.66
N THR A 287 12.20 30.19 -3.86
CA THR A 287 12.82 30.12 -5.20
C THR A 287 12.25 29.02 -6.11
N ARG A 288 11.54 28.02 -5.57
CA ARG A 288 10.87 26.98 -6.36
C ARG A 288 9.82 27.53 -7.32
N LEU A 289 9.25 28.69 -7.01
CA LEU A 289 8.30 29.39 -7.91
C LEU A 289 8.89 29.71 -9.29
N PHE A 290 10.20 29.75 -9.43
CA PHE A 290 10.89 29.96 -10.70
C PHE A 290 11.22 28.66 -11.44
N SER A 291 10.88 27.50 -10.90
CA SER A 291 11.14 26.19 -11.50
C SER A 291 9.96 25.71 -12.36
N SER A 292 10.24 25.31 -13.59
CA SER A 292 9.24 24.67 -14.46
C SER A 292 8.70 23.36 -13.85
N GLU A 293 9.55 22.61 -13.15
CA GLU A 293 9.18 21.36 -12.49
C GLU A 293 8.17 21.60 -11.36
N PHE A 294 8.33 22.67 -10.59
CA PHE A 294 7.35 23.08 -9.60
C PHE A 294 5.96 23.28 -10.22
N TRP A 295 5.88 24.08 -11.28
CA TRP A 295 4.61 24.34 -11.96
C TRP A 295 4.06 23.11 -12.66
N ARG A 296 4.92 22.22 -13.16
CA ARG A 296 4.49 20.90 -13.67
C ARG A 296 3.78 20.12 -12.57
N GLY A 297 4.31 20.12 -11.34
CA GLY A 297 3.67 19.48 -10.18
C GLY A 297 2.30 20.08 -9.83
N VAL A 298 2.16 21.43 -9.92
CA VAL A 298 0.90 22.13 -9.62
C VAL A 298 -0.16 21.89 -10.71
N ILE A 299 0.23 21.92 -11.99
CA ILE A 299 -0.71 21.98 -13.13
C ILE A 299 -0.96 20.60 -13.72
N ARG A 300 0.09 19.75 -13.82
CA ARG A 300 0.03 18.41 -14.42
C ARG A 300 0.16 17.34 -13.34
N PRO A 301 -0.95 16.77 -12.89
CA PRO A 301 -0.98 15.86 -11.73
C PRO A 301 -0.34 14.48 -11.98
N HIS A 302 0.13 14.18 -13.20
CA HIS A 302 0.71 12.88 -13.52
C HIS A 302 2.22 12.95 -13.52
N TYR A 303 2.84 12.23 -12.58
CA TYR A 303 4.27 11.97 -12.61
C TYR A 303 4.54 10.82 -13.59
N PRO A 304 5.50 10.96 -14.53
CA PRO A 304 5.78 9.92 -15.54
C PRO A 304 6.49 8.68 -14.98
N ARG A 305 7.00 8.75 -13.76
CA ARG A 305 7.51 7.60 -13.02
C ARG A 305 6.51 7.24 -11.93
N MET A 306 5.96 6.06 -11.99
CA MET A 306 5.75 5.28 -10.79
C MET A 306 7.16 4.85 -10.36
N GLY A 307 7.51 4.88 -9.08
CA GLY A 307 8.83 4.51 -8.56
C GLY A 307 9.21 3.05 -8.77
N VAL A 308 8.81 2.49 -9.89
CA VAL A 308 8.94 1.10 -10.26
C VAL A 308 9.72 1.04 -11.56
N ALA A 309 10.98 0.67 -11.51
CA ALA A 309 11.72 0.24 -12.68
C ALA A 309 11.14 -1.12 -13.13
N LEU A 310 10.24 -1.10 -14.11
CA LEU A 310 9.87 -2.29 -14.86
C LEU A 310 11.13 -2.79 -15.58
N GLN A 311 11.75 -3.84 -15.06
CA GLN A 311 12.64 -4.63 -15.89
C GLN A 311 11.76 -5.35 -16.90
N GLU A 312 11.88 -4.93 -18.15
CA GLU A 312 11.11 -5.47 -19.28
C GLU A 312 11.50 -6.94 -19.51
N THR A 313 10.76 -7.85 -18.92
CA THR A 313 10.67 -9.19 -19.44
C THR A 313 9.51 -9.19 -20.43
N GLY A 314 9.79 -9.22 -21.71
CA GLY A 314 8.98 -9.40 -22.93
C GLY A 314 7.45 -9.34 -22.98
N SER A 315 6.77 -9.07 -21.87
CA SER A 315 5.30 -9.06 -21.74
C SER A 315 4.73 -7.72 -21.25
N ASN A 316 5.33 -6.62 -21.68
CA ASN A 316 4.92 -5.22 -21.39
C ASN A 316 3.47 -4.86 -21.70
N HIS A 317 2.71 -5.76 -22.34
CA HIS A 317 1.38 -5.46 -22.84
C HIS A 317 0.36 -5.28 -21.71
N LEU A 318 0.36 -6.16 -20.71
CA LEU A 318 -0.72 -6.22 -19.71
C LEU A 318 -0.72 -5.01 -18.75
N TYR A 319 0.45 -4.61 -18.24
CA TYR A 319 0.54 -3.45 -17.35
C TYR A 319 0.33 -2.14 -18.09
N ALA A 320 0.91 -1.99 -19.29
CA ALA A 320 0.69 -0.82 -20.13
C ALA A 320 -0.76 -0.74 -20.63
N GLU A 321 -1.42 -1.87 -20.91
CA GLU A 321 -2.84 -1.93 -21.22
C GLU A 321 -3.73 -1.62 -20.03
N THR A 322 -3.41 -2.14 -18.85
CA THR A 322 -4.12 -1.80 -17.60
C THR A 322 -4.00 -0.30 -17.32
N GLN A 323 -2.83 0.28 -17.46
CA GLN A 323 -2.62 1.73 -17.31
C GLN A 323 -3.35 2.54 -18.39
N ARG A 324 -3.33 2.11 -19.65
CA ARG A 324 -4.09 2.77 -20.74
C ARG A 324 -5.60 2.66 -20.52
N ALA A 325 -6.09 1.50 -20.13
CA ALA A 325 -7.50 1.29 -19.80
C ALA A 325 -7.92 2.15 -18.60
N MET A 326 -7.08 2.26 -17.56
CA MET A 326 -7.29 3.16 -16.43
C MET A 326 -7.40 4.63 -16.88
N HIS A 327 -6.55 5.06 -17.82
CA HIS A 327 -6.60 6.42 -18.36
C HIS A 327 -7.79 6.68 -19.29
N GLN A 328 -8.23 5.68 -20.05
CA GLN A 328 -9.34 5.81 -21.00
C GLN A 328 -10.71 5.77 -20.30
N ALA A 329 -10.82 5.02 -19.18
CA ALA A 329 -12.05 4.88 -18.41
C ALA A 329 -12.44 6.12 -17.59
N ILE A 330 -11.55 7.12 -17.44
CA ILE A 330 -11.87 8.38 -16.78
C ILE A 330 -12.69 9.24 -17.76
N PRO A 331 -13.98 9.50 -17.52
CA PRO A 331 -14.80 10.35 -18.38
C PRO A 331 -14.14 11.73 -18.59
N LYS A 332 -14.08 12.21 -19.81
CA LYS A 332 -13.49 13.53 -20.16
C LYS A 332 -14.08 14.70 -19.34
N SER A 333 -15.31 14.55 -18.84
CA SER A 333 -15.96 15.50 -17.93
C SER A 333 -15.43 15.49 -16.49
N LYS A 334 -14.57 14.54 -16.14
CA LYS A 334 -13.94 14.41 -14.80
C LYS A 334 -12.41 14.53 -14.85
N ARG A 335 -11.84 14.86 -16.01
CA ARG A 335 -10.41 15.18 -16.18
C ARG A 335 -10.06 16.60 -15.78
#